data_858c528e5a6d7a0925fb48b28d051a86
#
_entry.id   858c528e5a6d7a0925fb48b28d051a86
#
_cell.length_a   1.000
_cell.length_b   1.000
_cell.length_c   1.000
_cell.angle_alpha   90.00
_cell.angle_beta   90.00
_cell.angle_gamma   90.00
#
_symmetry.space_group_name_H-M   'P 1'
#
loop_
_entity.id
_entity.type
_entity.pdbx_description
1 polymer ?
#
loop_
_entity_poly.entity_id
_entity_poly.type
_entity_poly.pdbx_seq_one_letter_code
_entity_poly.pdbx_strand_id
1 'polypeptide(L)'
;QKPMIEQTREIVRSFNHTYKTDVLVEPEGIFPENEAAGRLPGLDGNAKMSKSLGNGIYLSDDADTVRKKVMSMYTDPNHIRVEDPGQIEGNMVFHYLDVFGREEDQADIAAMKEHYQRGGLGDVKTKRYLLEILERELAPIRERRLEYAKDMGEVFRMLEKGSEAAREVAGQTLAEVKAAMGINYF
;
A
#
# COMPACT_ATOMS: atom_id res chain seq x y z
N GLN A 1 7.90 -4.77 5.78
CA GLN A 1 7.62 -5.45 7.07
C GLN A 1 8.10 -6.93 7.12
N LYS A 2 8.59 -7.49 5.99
CA LYS A 2 9.09 -8.87 5.95
C LYS A 2 10.15 -9.17 7.04
N PRO A 3 11.18 -8.32 7.27
CA PRO A 3 12.16 -8.57 8.33
C PRO A 3 11.54 -8.64 9.73
N MET A 4 10.47 -7.90 9.99
CA MET A 4 9.78 -7.93 11.29
C MET A 4 9.04 -9.25 11.51
N ILE A 5 8.44 -9.81 10.45
CA ILE A 5 7.80 -11.13 10.52
C ILE A 5 8.86 -12.22 10.78
N GLU A 6 10.00 -12.15 10.11
CA GLU A 6 11.11 -13.07 10.31
C GLU A 6 11.66 -13.03 11.75
N GLN A 7 11.86 -11.82 12.27
CA GLN A 7 12.27 -11.63 13.66
C GLN A 7 11.22 -12.18 14.64
N THR A 8 9.94 -11.99 14.37
CA THR A 8 8.86 -12.54 15.20
C THR A 8 8.91 -14.07 15.21
N ARG A 9 9.14 -14.71 14.06
CA ARG A 9 9.32 -16.18 13.98
C ARG A 9 10.49 -16.66 14.83
N GLU A 10 11.62 -15.96 14.77
CA GLU A 10 12.79 -16.30 15.61
C GLU A 10 12.48 -16.18 17.10
N ILE A 11 11.76 -15.14 17.50
CA ILE A 11 11.31 -14.98 18.89
C ILE A 11 10.39 -16.12 19.31
N VAL A 12 9.42 -16.49 18.48
CA VAL A 12 8.49 -17.60 18.74
C VAL A 12 9.26 -18.92 18.94
N ARG A 13 10.16 -19.25 18.02
CA ARG A 13 10.98 -20.47 18.11
C ARG A 13 11.85 -20.49 19.36
N SER A 14 12.51 -19.37 19.65
CA SER A 14 13.37 -19.24 20.83
C SER A 14 12.58 -19.36 22.12
N PHE A 15 11.41 -18.73 22.19
CA PHE A 15 10.53 -18.82 23.36
C PHE A 15 10.03 -20.25 23.57
N ASN A 16 9.44 -20.86 22.56
CA ASN A 16 8.89 -22.21 22.64
C ASN A 16 9.97 -23.24 22.99
N HIS A 17 11.16 -23.11 22.42
CA HIS A 17 12.31 -23.98 22.76
C HIS A 17 12.77 -23.80 24.22
N THR A 18 12.90 -22.55 24.67
CA THR A 18 13.40 -22.24 26.02
C THR A 18 12.45 -22.74 27.10
N TYR A 19 11.16 -22.52 26.91
CA TYR A 19 10.12 -22.88 27.89
C TYR A 19 9.50 -24.26 27.63
N LYS A 20 9.95 -24.99 26.61
CA LYS A 20 9.44 -26.31 26.18
C LYS A 20 7.93 -26.34 26.03
N THR A 21 7.41 -25.40 25.23
CA THR A 21 6.00 -25.18 24.99
C THR A 21 5.74 -24.89 23.52
N ASP A 22 4.47 -24.94 23.09
CA ASP A 22 4.00 -24.56 21.76
C ASP A 22 2.99 -23.39 21.84
N VAL A 23 3.04 -22.60 22.90
CA VAL A 23 2.09 -21.50 23.17
C VAL A 23 2.08 -20.44 22.07
N LEU A 24 3.25 -20.10 21.55
CA LEU A 24 3.35 -19.11 20.49
C LEU A 24 3.36 -19.78 19.11
N VAL A 25 2.52 -19.26 18.20
CA VAL A 25 2.43 -19.75 16.82
C VAL A 25 3.25 -18.85 15.89
N GLU A 26 4.03 -19.47 14.99
CA GLU A 26 4.80 -18.72 14.00
C GLU A 26 3.86 -18.00 13.02
N PRO A 27 4.02 -16.68 12.83
CA PRO A 27 3.19 -15.96 11.90
C PRO A 27 3.53 -16.26 10.45
N GLU A 28 2.52 -16.36 9.60
CA GLU A 28 2.70 -16.37 8.15
C GLU A 28 2.68 -14.95 7.59
N GLY A 29 3.57 -14.68 6.62
CA GLY A 29 3.60 -13.39 5.93
C GLY A 29 2.73 -13.43 4.68
N ILE A 30 1.81 -12.48 4.57
CA ILE A 30 1.06 -12.25 3.33
C ILE A 30 1.72 -11.09 2.60
N PHE A 31 2.18 -11.33 1.39
CA PHE A 31 2.88 -10.35 0.57
C PHE A 31 2.16 -10.19 -0.77
N PRO A 32 2.23 -9.01 -1.41
CA PRO A 32 1.74 -8.82 -2.77
C PRO A 32 2.43 -9.78 -3.74
N GLU A 33 1.67 -10.37 -4.66
CA GLU A 33 2.22 -11.19 -5.75
C GLU A 33 3.04 -10.35 -6.73
N ASN A 34 2.64 -9.10 -6.95
CA ASN A 34 3.38 -8.14 -7.75
C ASN A 34 4.50 -7.50 -6.93
N GLU A 35 5.76 -7.82 -7.24
CA GLU A 35 6.93 -7.27 -6.55
C GLU A 35 7.00 -5.73 -6.60
N ALA A 36 6.52 -5.11 -7.69
CA ALA A 36 6.45 -3.66 -7.83
C ALA A 36 5.53 -3.01 -6.80
N ALA A 37 4.48 -3.72 -6.36
CA ALA A 37 3.58 -3.27 -5.28
C ALA A 37 4.22 -3.36 -3.89
N GLY A 38 5.29 -4.12 -3.73
CA GLY A 38 5.96 -4.32 -2.43
C GLY A 38 6.62 -3.05 -1.89
N ARG A 39 7.03 -2.13 -2.77
CA ARG A 39 7.63 -0.85 -2.38
C ARG A 39 7.26 0.23 -3.38
N LEU A 40 6.14 0.88 -3.16
CA LEU A 40 5.69 1.97 -4.02
C LEU A 40 6.56 3.23 -3.79
N PRO A 41 7.21 3.78 -4.83
CA PRO A 41 7.98 5.00 -4.73
C PRO A 41 7.06 6.22 -4.57
N GLY A 42 7.63 7.34 -4.08
CA GLY A 42 6.93 8.61 -4.05
C GLY A 42 6.64 9.17 -5.43
N LEU A 43 5.69 10.08 -5.51
CA LEU A 43 5.28 10.73 -6.77
C LEU A 43 6.41 11.56 -7.41
N ASP A 44 7.40 11.94 -6.62
CA ASP A 44 8.59 12.70 -6.98
C ASP A 44 9.69 11.87 -7.69
N GLY A 45 9.54 10.55 -7.70
CA GLY A 45 10.49 9.63 -8.34
C GLY A 45 11.79 9.40 -7.58
N ASN A 46 12.04 10.14 -6.50
CA ASN A 46 13.36 10.14 -5.85
C ASN A 46 13.40 9.40 -4.52
N ALA A 47 12.28 9.30 -3.82
CA ALA A 47 12.25 8.83 -2.45
C ALA A 47 11.14 7.81 -2.22
N LYS A 48 11.30 7.04 -1.15
CA LYS A 48 10.22 6.26 -0.59
C LYS A 48 9.02 7.16 -0.30
N MET A 49 7.81 6.72 -0.65
CA MET A 49 6.56 7.39 -0.28
C MET A 49 6.53 7.64 1.23
N SER A 50 6.31 8.88 1.62
CA SER A 50 6.32 9.31 3.02
C SER A 50 5.32 10.42 3.27
N LYS A 51 4.63 10.36 4.42
CA LYS A 51 3.72 11.44 4.86
C LYS A 51 4.46 12.77 5.08
N SER A 52 5.67 12.71 5.66
CA SER A 52 6.47 13.91 5.94
C SER A 52 6.98 14.61 4.69
N LEU A 53 7.16 13.87 3.58
CA LEU A 53 7.56 14.43 2.30
C LEU A 53 6.37 14.91 1.46
N GLY A 54 5.14 14.51 1.81
CA GLY A 54 3.95 14.86 1.04
C GLY A 54 3.90 14.27 -0.37
N ASN A 55 4.76 13.29 -0.66
CA ASN A 55 4.96 12.70 -1.99
C ASN A 55 4.10 11.44 -2.23
N GLY A 56 2.97 11.32 -1.55
CA GLY A 56 2.07 10.17 -1.67
C GLY A 56 0.62 10.56 -1.94
N ILE A 57 -0.14 9.63 -2.53
CA ILE A 57 -1.60 9.70 -2.63
C ILE A 57 -2.17 9.00 -1.40
N TYR A 58 -3.08 9.66 -0.70
CA TYR A 58 -3.73 9.12 0.49
C TYR A 58 -5.14 8.63 0.17
N LEU A 59 -5.58 7.59 0.86
CA LEU A 59 -6.97 7.09 0.74
C LEU A 59 -8.02 8.13 1.16
N SER A 60 -7.60 9.16 1.89
CA SER A 60 -8.44 10.28 2.32
C SER A 60 -8.43 11.47 1.35
N ASP A 61 -7.58 11.46 0.33
CA ASP A 61 -7.54 12.55 -0.66
C ASP A 61 -8.84 12.59 -1.47
N ASP A 62 -9.35 13.78 -1.69
CA ASP A 62 -10.46 13.97 -2.62
C ASP A 62 -10.00 13.83 -4.09
N ALA A 63 -10.96 13.72 -5.00
CA ALA A 63 -10.67 13.52 -6.41
C ALA A 63 -9.83 14.65 -7.04
N ASP A 64 -10.05 15.89 -6.63
CA ASP A 64 -9.27 17.04 -7.11
C ASP A 64 -7.83 17.00 -6.60
N THR A 65 -7.62 16.59 -5.35
CA THR A 65 -6.29 16.39 -4.77
C THR A 65 -5.54 15.26 -5.45
N VAL A 66 -6.20 14.11 -5.68
CA VAL A 66 -5.62 12.99 -6.44
C VAL A 66 -5.23 13.45 -7.84
N ARG A 67 -6.12 14.15 -8.54
CA ARG A 67 -5.83 14.70 -9.88
C ARG A 67 -4.61 15.62 -9.88
N LYS A 68 -4.52 16.56 -8.95
CA LYS A 68 -3.37 17.46 -8.82
C LYS A 68 -2.08 16.70 -8.60
N LYS A 69 -2.10 15.72 -7.70
CA LYS A 69 -0.95 14.87 -7.39
C LYS A 69 -0.51 14.05 -8.61
N VAL A 70 -1.43 13.40 -9.32
CA VAL A 70 -1.12 12.65 -10.54
C VAL A 70 -0.55 13.56 -11.63
N MET A 71 -1.14 14.73 -11.83
CA MET A 71 -0.63 15.68 -12.83
C MET A 71 0.77 16.23 -12.49
N SER A 72 1.15 16.24 -11.20
CA SER A 72 2.48 16.66 -10.75
C SER A 72 3.51 15.52 -10.65
N MET A 73 3.12 14.26 -10.96
CA MET A 73 4.03 13.12 -10.90
C MET A 73 5.25 13.32 -11.80
N TYR A 74 6.39 12.85 -11.30
CA TYR A 74 7.64 12.83 -12.04
C TYR A 74 7.53 11.92 -13.26
N THR A 75 7.99 12.42 -14.38
CA THR A 75 8.09 11.72 -15.66
C THR A 75 9.51 11.85 -16.21
N ASP A 76 9.75 11.46 -17.46
CA ASP A 76 11.05 11.62 -18.09
C ASP A 76 11.36 13.10 -18.34
N PRO A 77 12.42 13.67 -17.72
CA PRO A 77 12.78 15.09 -17.91
C PRO A 77 13.29 15.40 -19.31
N ASN A 78 13.66 14.40 -20.10
CA ASN A 78 14.11 14.58 -21.47
C ASN A 78 12.97 14.54 -22.51
N HIS A 79 11.79 14.09 -22.10
CA HIS A 79 10.58 14.09 -22.93
C HIS A 79 9.92 15.45 -22.96
N ILE A 80 10.55 16.42 -23.68
CA ILE A 80 10.13 17.85 -23.69
C ILE A 80 8.97 18.06 -24.66
N ARG A 81 9.00 17.39 -25.81
CA ARG A 81 7.96 17.47 -26.85
C ARG A 81 7.25 16.13 -26.98
N VAL A 82 5.99 16.17 -27.40
CA VAL A 82 5.19 14.96 -27.59
C VAL A 82 5.83 13.99 -28.60
N GLU A 83 6.54 14.53 -29.59
CA GLU A 83 7.19 13.78 -30.65
C GLU A 83 8.52 13.14 -30.20
N ASP A 84 9.10 13.61 -29.10
CA ASP A 84 10.37 13.09 -28.61
C ASP A 84 10.17 11.65 -28.08
N PRO A 85 11.13 10.73 -28.30
CA PRO A 85 11.14 9.45 -27.62
C PRO A 85 11.28 9.62 -26.11
N GLY A 86 10.45 8.93 -25.35
CA GLY A 86 10.48 9.00 -23.89
C GLY A 86 11.01 7.72 -23.25
N GLN A 87 11.50 7.81 -22.02
CA GLN A 87 11.93 6.69 -21.20
C GLN A 87 10.84 6.28 -20.23
N ILE A 88 10.54 5.00 -20.16
CA ILE A 88 9.59 4.43 -19.20
C ILE A 88 10.25 4.06 -17.88
N GLU A 89 11.54 3.72 -17.90
CA GLU A 89 12.29 3.43 -16.68
C GLU A 89 12.49 4.70 -15.86
N GLY A 90 12.16 4.63 -14.58
CA GLY A 90 12.18 5.79 -13.69
C GLY A 90 11.00 6.75 -13.86
N ASN A 91 10.12 6.51 -14.82
CA ASN A 91 8.89 7.29 -15.00
C ASN A 91 7.81 6.78 -14.02
N MET A 92 7.44 7.62 -13.06
CA MET A 92 6.52 7.24 -12.00
C MET A 92 5.11 6.93 -12.51
N VAL A 93 4.69 7.54 -13.60
CA VAL A 93 3.36 7.26 -14.18
C VAL A 93 3.27 5.83 -14.67
N PHE A 94 4.26 5.35 -15.42
CA PHE A 94 4.28 3.96 -15.90
C PHE A 94 4.48 2.97 -14.76
N HIS A 95 5.29 3.31 -13.76
CA HIS A 95 5.44 2.46 -12.58
C HIS A 95 4.10 2.27 -11.84
N TYR A 96 3.32 3.33 -11.66
CA TYR A 96 2.01 3.25 -11.04
C TYR A 96 0.97 2.54 -11.93
N LEU A 97 1.05 2.68 -13.26
CA LEU A 97 0.23 1.91 -14.19
C LEU A 97 0.50 0.41 -14.05
N ASP A 98 1.75 0.00 -13.90
CA ASP A 98 2.13 -1.42 -13.70
C ASP A 98 1.64 -1.98 -12.36
N VAL A 99 1.55 -1.15 -11.34
CA VAL A 99 1.08 -1.57 -10.00
C VAL A 99 -0.43 -1.64 -9.93
N PHE A 100 -1.13 -0.65 -10.47
CA PHE A 100 -2.58 -0.47 -10.29
C PHE A 100 -3.42 -0.90 -11.50
N GLY A 101 -2.79 -1.10 -12.66
CA GLY A 101 -3.46 -1.63 -13.84
C GLY A 101 -3.88 -3.08 -13.63
N ARG A 102 -5.16 -3.37 -13.92
CA ARG A 102 -5.72 -4.72 -13.88
C ARG A 102 -5.35 -5.48 -15.15
N GLU A 103 -5.70 -6.77 -15.21
CA GLU A 103 -5.47 -7.60 -16.39
C GLU A 103 -6.07 -6.99 -17.67
N GLU A 104 -7.25 -6.42 -17.56
CA GLU A 104 -7.96 -5.72 -18.66
C GLU A 104 -7.23 -4.48 -19.18
N ASP A 105 -6.40 -3.84 -18.36
CA ASP A 105 -5.65 -2.63 -18.71
C ASP A 105 -4.28 -2.93 -19.35
N GLN A 106 -3.78 -4.16 -19.22
CA GLN A 106 -2.40 -4.51 -19.57
C GLN A 106 -2.08 -4.28 -21.06
N ALA A 107 -3.02 -4.58 -21.93
CA ALA A 107 -2.85 -4.37 -23.38
C ALA A 107 -2.69 -2.88 -23.73
N ASP A 108 -3.50 -2.01 -23.11
CA ASP A 108 -3.44 -0.57 -23.31
C ASP A 108 -2.18 0.02 -22.69
N ILE A 109 -1.79 -0.43 -21.48
CA ILE A 109 -0.55 -0.01 -20.83
C ILE A 109 0.66 -0.38 -21.70
N ALA A 110 0.73 -1.59 -22.24
CA ALA A 110 1.80 -2.01 -23.12
C ALA A 110 1.88 -1.15 -24.39
N ALA A 111 0.74 -0.92 -25.04
CA ALA A 111 0.66 -0.07 -26.22
C ALA A 111 1.06 1.39 -25.91
N MET A 112 0.69 1.92 -24.75
CA MET A 112 1.09 3.24 -24.32
C MET A 112 2.60 3.33 -24.06
N LYS A 113 3.22 2.31 -23.48
CA LYS A 113 4.67 2.24 -23.25
C LYS A 113 5.43 2.26 -24.59
N GLU A 114 5.05 1.41 -25.52
CA GLU A 114 5.65 1.40 -26.87
C GLU A 114 5.49 2.76 -27.58
N HIS A 115 4.30 3.35 -27.48
CA HIS A 115 4.02 4.65 -28.10
C HIS A 115 4.85 5.77 -27.46
N TYR A 116 5.01 5.77 -26.13
CA TYR A 116 5.82 6.74 -25.40
C TYR A 116 7.30 6.62 -25.77
N GLN A 117 7.83 5.40 -25.84
CA GLN A 117 9.23 5.15 -26.21
C GLN A 117 9.55 5.53 -27.67
N ARG A 118 8.58 5.39 -28.56
CA ARG A 118 8.71 5.75 -29.99
C ARG A 118 8.57 7.26 -30.22
N GLY A 119 7.97 7.99 -29.27
CA GLY A 119 7.50 9.36 -29.45
C GLY A 119 6.09 9.43 -29.99
N GLY A 120 5.40 10.54 -29.74
CA GLY A 120 4.03 10.78 -30.14
C GLY A 120 2.99 10.65 -29.02
N LEU A 121 3.39 10.30 -27.82
CA LEU A 121 2.52 10.20 -26.64
C LEU A 121 3.00 11.14 -25.53
N GLY A 122 2.25 12.19 -25.25
CA GLY A 122 2.62 13.15 -24.20
C GLY A 122 2.22 12.72 -22.78
N ASP A 123 2.98 13.18 -21.79
CA ASP A 123 2.80 12.89 -20.37
C ASP A 123 1.39 13.15 -19.84
N VAL A 124 0.74 14.21 -20.31
CA VAL A 124 -0.62 14.55 -19.85
C VAL A 124 -1.61 13.43 -20.19
N LYS A 125 -1.45 12.77 -21.34
CA LYS A 125 -2.34 11.69 -21.75
C LYS A 125 -2.10 10.44 -20.89
N THR A 126 -0.85 10.09 -20.61
CA THR A 126 -0.50 8.96 -19.73
C THR A 126 -0.97 9.19 -18.30
N LYS A 127 -0.80 10.43 -17.77
CA LYS A 127 -1.30 10.84 -16.44
C LYS A 127 -2.83 10.78 -16.33
N ARG A 128 -3.55 11.15 -17.39
CA ARG A 128 -5.02 11.02 -17.41
C ARG A 128 -5.46 9.56 -17.35
N TYR A 129 -4.81 8.69 -18.09
CA TYR A 129 -5.13 7.27 -18.06
C TYR A 129 -4.82 6.66 -16.68
N LEU A 130 -3.70 7.01 -16.06
CA LEU A 130 -3.42 6.63 -14.68
C LEU A 130 -4.48 7.15 -13.71
N LEU A 131 -4.94 8.38 -13.90
CA LEU A 131 -6.00 8.95 -13.06
C LEU A 131 -7.29 8.14 -13.15
N GLU A 132 -7.70 7.70 -14.34
CA GLU A 132 -8.88 6.85 -14.55
C GLU A 132 -8.74 5.53 -13.77
N ILE A 133 -7.58 4.87 -13.85
CA ILE A 133 -7.30 3.64 -13.10
C ILE A 133 -7.35 3.89 -11.59
N LEU A 134 -6.70 4.94 -11.10
CA LEU A 134 -6.69 5.26 -9.67
C LEU A 134 -8.07 5.64 -9.15
N GLU A 135 -8.86 6.40 -9.92
CA GLU A 135 -10.22 6.76 -9.52
C GLU A 135 -11.15 5.55 -9.43
N ARG A 136 -11.00 4.56 -10.31
CA ARG A 136 -11.73 3.29 -10.24
C ARG A 136 -11.51 2.59 -8.89
N GLU A 137 -10.29 2.67 -8.34
CA GLU A 137 -9.95 2.07 -7.03
C GLU A 137 -10.33 2.98 -5.85
N LEU A 138 -10.08 4.29 -5.97
CA LEU A 138 -10.20 5.21 -4.84
C LEU A 138 -11.62 5.75 -4.64
N ALA A 139 -12.42 5.90 -5.70
CA ALA A 139 -13.77 6.45 -5.57
C ALA A 139 -14.67 5.61 -4.64
N PRO A 140 -14.73 4.26 -4.75
CA PRO A 140 -15.51 3.44 -3.84
C PRO A 140 -15.04 3.51 -2.38
N ILE A 141 -13.73 3.71 -2.17
CA ILE A 141 -13.14 3.86 -0.83
C ILE A 141 -13.59 5.20 -0.23
N ARG A 142 -13.54 6.30 -1.02
CA ARG A 142 -14.02 7.62 -0.59
C ARG A 142 -15.50 7.63 -0.26
N GLU A 143 -16.32 6.99 -1.10
CA GLU A 143 -17.76 6.88 -0.86
C GLU A 143 -18.06 6.18 0.46
N ARG A 144 -17.44 5.03 0.73
CA ARG A 144 -17.57 4.32 2.01
C ARG A 144 -17.08 5.14 3.18
N ARG A 145 -15.94 5.84 3.02
CA ARG A 145 -15.44 6.74 4.06
C ARG A 145 -16.43 7.85 4.41
N LEU A 146 -17.03 8.47 3.39
CA LEU A 146 -18.04 9.52 3.58
C LEU A 146 -19.31 8.96 4.28
N GLU A 147 -19.69 7.72 3.98
CA GLU A 147 -20.82 7.07 4.64
C GLU A 147 -20.53 6.86 6.13
N TYR A 148 -19.40 6.25 6.48
CA TYR A 148 -19.01 6.08 7.89
C TYR A 148 -18.83 7.41 8.63
N ALA A 149 -18.38 8.45 7.95
CA ALA A 149 -18.18 9.77 8.57
C ALA A 149 -19.49 10.46 8.98
N LYS A 150 -20.65 9.99 8.52
CA LYS A 150 -21.96 10.52 8.92
C LYS A 150 -22.31 10.17 10.37
N ASP A 151 -21.80 9.06 10.91
CA ASP A 151 -22.02 8.63 12.29
C ASP A 151 -20.70 8.22 12.96
N MET A 152 -20.01 9.22 13.48
CA MET A 152 -18.77 8.98 14.25
C MET A 152 -19.01 8.17 15.53
N GLY A 153 -20.21 8.23 16.09
CA GLY A 153 -20.59 7.43 17.26
C GLY A 153 -20.55 5.94 16.93
N GLU A 154 -21.05 5.55 15.76
CA GLU A 154 -20.97 4.16 15.29
C GLU A 154 -19.52 3.74 15.05
N VAL A 155 -18.71 4.61 14.45
CA VAL A 155 -17.27 4.32 14.24
C VAL A 155 -16.55 4.06 15.58
N PHE A 156 -16.85 4.83 16.62
CA PHE A 156 -16.28 4.60 17.96
C PHE A 156 -16.76 3.30 18.58
N ARG A 157 -18.04 2.95 18.44
CA ARG A 157 -18.57 1.65 18.90
C ARG A 157 -17.91 0.46 18.19
N MET A 158 -17.66 0.58 16.87
CA MET A 158 -16.93 -0.45 16.10
C MET A 158 -15.48 -0.62 16.61
N LEU A 159 -14.79 0.49 16.91
CA LEU A 159 -13.44 0.47 17.45
C LEU A 159 -13.41 -0.13 18.86
N GLU A 160 -14.37 0.21 19.73
CA GLU A 160 -14.50 -0.35 21.06
C GLU A 160 -14.69 -1.87 21.01
N LYS A 161 -15.69 -2.32 20.26
CA LYS A 161 -15.97 -3.75 20.07
C LYS A 161 -14.78 -4.53 19.48
N GLY A 162 -14.12 -3.95 18.46
CA GLY A 162 -12.91 -4.55 17.89
C GLY A 162 -11.76 -4.61 18.89
N SER A 163 -11.62 -3.60 19.72
CA SER A 163 -10.59 -3.56 20.78
C SER A 163 -10.86 -4.58 21.88
N GLU A 164 -12.13 -4.81 22.23
CA GLU A 164 -12.52 -5.84 23.19
C GLU A 164 -12.19 -7.23 22.66
N ALA A 165 -12.57 -7.54 21.43
CA ALA A 165 -12.27 -8.83 20.79
C ALA A 165 -10.75 -9.08 20.70
N ALA A 166 -9.98 -8.07 20.30
CA ALA A 166 -8.52 -8.18 20.25
C ALA A 166 -7.90 -8.38 21.64
N ARG A 167 -8.44 -7.71 22.65
CA ARG A 167 -7.97 -7.82 24.05
C ARG A 167 -8.25 -9.21 24.64
N GLU A 168 -9.38 -9.83 24.26
CA GLU A 168 -9.70 -11.19 24.68
C GLU A 168 -8.64 -12.18 24.16
N VAL A 169 -8.37 -12.18 22.87
CA VAL A 169 -7.38 -13.07 22.24
C VAL A 169 -5.97 -12.81 22.78
N ALA A 170 -5.55 -11.55 22.84
CA ALA A 170 -4.23 -11.19 23.35
C ALA A 170 -4.09 -11.53 24.84
N GLY A 171 -5.17 -11.35 25.64
CA GLY A 171 -5.20 -11.69 27.06
C GLY A 171 -5.02 -13.18 27.30
N GLN A 172 -5.67 -14.02 26.51
CA GLN A 172 -5.51 -15.47 26.57
C GLN A 172 -4.06 -15.88 26.26
N THR A 173 -3.51 -15.43 25.13
CA THR A 173 -2.11 -15.70 24.76
C THR A 173 -1.14 -15.23 25.82
N LEU A 174 -1.36 -14.03 26.40
CA LEU A 174 -0.50 -13.52 27.47
C LEU A 174 -0.57 -14.38 28.74
N ALA A 175 -1.73 -14.90 29.11
CA ALA A 175 -1.90 -15.78 30.25
C ALA A 175 -1.12 -17.10 30.03
N GLU A 176 -1.21 -17.69 28.85
CA GLU A 176 -0.49 -18.91 28.47
C GLU A 176 1.01 -18.68 28.48
N VAL A 177 1.49 -17.56 27.93
CA VAL A 177 2.92 -17.15 27.96
C VAL A 177 3.41 -17.01 29.39
N LYS A 178 2.67 -16.31 30.27
CA LYS A 178 3.03 -16.17 31.70
C LYS A 178 3.07 -17.50 32.42
N ALA A 179 2.14 -18.40 32.13
CA ALA A 179 2.12 -19.73 32.70
C ALA A 179 3.35 -20.54 32.28
N ALA A 180 3.72 -20.52 30.99
CA ALA A 180 4.91 -21.18 30.47
C ALA A 180 6.21 -20.65 31.11
N MET A 181 6.27 -19.35 31.38
CA MET A 181 7.39 -18.70 32.04
C MET A 181 7.43 -18.91 33.57
N GLY A 182 6.37 -19.45 34.17
CA GLY A 182 6.27 -19.61 35.63
C GLY A 182 6.15 -18.28 36.40
N ILE A 183 5.64 -17.23 35.77
CA ILE A 183 5.48 -15.87 36.38
C ILE A 183 4.01 -15.52 36.64
N ASN A 184 3.18 -16.52 36.80
CA ASN A 184 1.75 -16.35 37.10
C ASN A 184 1.57 -16.35 38.63
N TYR A 185 1.84 -15.21 39.27
CA TYR A 185 1.87 -15.10 40.75
C TYR A 185 0.50 -14.83 41.37
N PHE A 186 -0.52 -14.39 40.58
CA PHE A 186 -1.85 -14.04 41.07
C PHE A 186 -2.94 -14.54 40.11
#